data_a7c2a0f7b559ed83596333916454b8e6
#
_entry.id   a7c2a0f7b559ed83596333916454b8e6
#
_cell.length_a   1.000
_cell.length_b   1.000
_cell.length_c   1.000
_cell.angle_alpha   90.00
_cell.angle_beta   90.00
_cell.angle_gamma   90.00
#
_symmetry.space_group_name_H-M   'P 1'
#
loop_
_entity.id
_entity.type
_entity.pdbx_description
1 polymer ?
#
loop_
_entity_poly.entity_id
_entity_poly.type
_entity_poly.pdbx_seq_one_letter_code
_entity_poly.pdbx_strand_id
1 'polypeptide(L)'
;AQVIDRIKDIRTAQRAFKSKYQHFTASFDSLSAFVLTDTLELERKIVDEDDSAAMAMLKKSGKKNIEKFKIAVIDTIFAPKKVTRQDVENFRFIPGTGNKAQFIMEAGIITTESKVVIPVVECRAPYKAFLDTVAYRQEVINLIDEEQNNFNRYPGVKFGSMDSGNNEAGNWE
;
A
#
# COMPACT_ATOMS: atom_id res chain seq x y z
N ALA A 1 6.07 12.98 -9.47
CA ALA A 1 5.64 13.12 -8.06
C ALA A 1 4.26 12.51 -7.82
N GLN A 2 3.21 12.92 -8.53
CA GLN A 2 1.83 12.45 -8.29
C GLN A 2 1.65 10.94 -8.47
N VAL A 3 2.31 10.34 -9.45
CA VAL A 3 2.26 8.87 -9.68
C VAL A 3 2.88 8.13 -8.50
N ILE A 4 4.03 8.59 -8.02
CA ILE A 4 4.71 8.01 -6.85
C ILE A 4 3.84 8.18 -5.60
N ASP A 5 3.22 9.34 -5.40
CA ASP A 5 2.34 9.57 -4.25
C ASP A 5 1.15 8.60 -4.24
N ARG A 6 0.51 8.42 -5.38
CA ARG A 6 -0.62 7.49 -5.48
C ARG A 6 -0.20 6.03 -5.31
N ILE A 7 0.91 5.61 -5.91
CA ILE A 7 1.37 4.22 -5.76
C ILE A 7 1.80 3.92 -4.32
N LYS A 8 2.31 4.92 -3.59
CA LYS A 8 2.58 4.79 -2.15
C LYS A 8 1.29 4.59 -1.34
N ASP A 9 0.22 5.29 -1.69
CA ASP A 9 -1.08 5.10 -1.04
C ASP A 9 -1.63 3.70 -1.32
N ILE A 10 -1.48 3.19 -2.53
CA ILE A 10 -1.85 1.81 -2.89
C ILE A 10 -1.03 0.81 -2.05
N ARG A 11 0.27 1.02 -1.92
CA ARG A 11 1.15 0.17 -1.09
C ARG A 11 0.69 0.16 0.37
N THR A 12 0.37 1.32 0.92
CA THR A 12 -0.14 1.46 2.29
C THR A 12 -1.44 0.69 2.48
N ALA A 13 -2.37 0.81 1.53
CA ALA A 13 -3.63 0.08 1.56
C ALA A 13 -3.42 -1.43 1.48
N GLN A 14 -2.52 -1.90 0.62
CA GLN A 14 -2.18 -3.32 0.49
C GLN A 14 -1.57 -3.89 1.77
N ARG A 15 -0.67 -3.16 2.40
CA ARG A 15 -0.07 -3.57 3.68
C ARG A 15 -1.13 -3.70 4.78
N ALA A 16 -2.07 -2.76 4.85
CA ALA A 16 -3.19 -2.82 5.77
C ALA A 16 -4.12 -4.01 5.47
N PHE A 17 -4.42 -4.24 4.21
CA PHE A 17 -5.21 -5.39 3.76
C PHE A 17 -4.56 -6.72 4.20
N LYS A 18 -3.26 -6.87 3.93
CA LYS A 18 -2.49 -8.05 4.35
C LYS A 18 -2.49 -8.22 5.88
N SER A 19 -2.39 -7.13 6.64
CA SER A 19 -2.38 -7.22 8.11
C SER A 19 -3.67 -7.81 8.66
N LYS A 20 -4.78 -7.59 7.98
CA LYS A 20 -6.09 -8.12 8.38
C LYS A 20 -6.40 -9.49 7.79
N TYR A 21 -6.12 -9.70 6.51
CA TYR A 21 -6.54 -10.89 5.76
C TYR A 21 -5.41 -11.87 5.46
N GLN A 22 -4.17 -11.57 5.83
CA GLN A 22 -2.98 -12.41 5.66
C GLN A 22 -2.57 -12.68 4.21
N HIS A 23 -3.11 -11.92 3.27
CA HIS A 23 -2.73 -11.92 1.86
C HIS A 23 -3.00 -10.55 1.23
N PHE A 24 -2.42 -10.31 0.06
CA PHE A 24 -2.70 -9.13 -0.75
C PHE A 24 -3.86 -9.39 -1.72
N THR A 25 -4.40 -8.33 -2.33
CA THR A 25 -5.44 -8.46 -3.37
C THR A 25 -4.96 -7.90 -4.70
N ALA A 26 -5.28 -8.59 -5.80
CA ALA A 26 -5.06 -8.11 -7.17
C ALA A 26 -6.20 -7.20 -7.66
N SER A 27 -7.29 -7.09 -6.91
CA SER A 27 -8.49 -6.35 -7.29
C SER A 27 -8.51 -4.96 -6.67
N PHE A 28 -8.54 -3.92 -7.50
CA PHE A 28 -8.77 -2.56 -7.03
C PHE A 28 -10.16 -2.36 -6.41
N ASP A 29 -11.16 -3.07 -6.89
CA ASP A 29 -12.50 -3.02 -6.30
C ASP A 29 -12.48 -3.53 -4.85
N SER A 30 -11.81 -4.66 -4.60
CA SER A 30 -11.63 -5.21 -3.25
C SER A 30 -10.79 -4.29 -2.37
N LEU A 31 -9.71 -3.74 -2.89
CA LEU A 31 -8.83 -2.84 -2.14
C LEU A 31 -9.57 -1.54 -1.76
N SER A 32 -10.27 -0.93 -2.69
CA SER A 32 -11.04 0.29 -2.45
C SER A 32 -12.18 0.04 -1.47
N ALA A 33 -12.91 -1.06 -1.62
CA ALA A 33 -13.96 -1.44 -0.68
C ALA A 33 -13.42 -1.63 0.74
N PHE A 34 -12.27 -2.28 0.88
CA PHE A 34 -11.58 -2.43 2.17
C PHE A 34 -11.29 -1.08 2.81
N VAL A 35 -10.67 -0.16 2.08
CA VAL A 35 -10.30 1.16 2.61
C VAL A 35 -11.53 1.97 2.99
N LEU A 36 -12.59 1.92 2.19
CA LEU A 36 -13.79 2.76 2.38
C LEU A 36 -14.77 2.21 3.41
N THR A 37 -14.82 0.89 3.60
CA THR A 37 -15.90 0.27 4.39
C THR A 37 -15.41 -0.60 5.53
N ASP A 38 -14.15 -1.00 5.56
CA ASP A 38 -13.64 -1.91 6.57
C ASP A 38 -13.08 -1.18 7.78
N THR A 39 -12.83 -1.92 8.83
CA THR A 39 -12.26 -1.44 10.08
C THR A 39 -11.04 -2.25 10.46
N LEU A 40 -10.12 -1.62 11.20
CA LEU A 40 -8.99 -2.29 11.85
C LEU A 40 -9.25 -2.34 13.36
N GLU A 41 -8.86 -3.44 13.98
CA GLU A 41 -8.87 -3.57 15.43
C GLU A 41 -7.51 -3.12 15.97
N LEU A 42 -7.55 -2.12 16.83
CA LEU A 42 -6.37 -1.56 17.50
C LEU A 42 -6.49 -1.76 19.00
N GLU A 43 -5.36 -1.67 19.69
CA GLU A 43 -5.27 -1.76 21.13
C GLU A 43 -4.73 -0.46 21.71
N ARG A 44 -5.26 -0.08 22.86
CA ARG A 44 -4.74 1.05 23.64
C ARG A 44 -4.75 0.71 25.13
N LYS A 45 -3.92 1.42 25.89
CA LYS A 45 -3.94 1.32 27.33
C LYS A 45 -5.22 1.96 27.89
N ILE A 46 -5.85 1.29 28.85
CA ILE A 46 -7.05 1.81 29.54
C ILE A 46 -6.66 2.96 30.45
N VAL A 47 -5.52 2.80 31.16
CA VAL A 47 -5.01 3.79 32.12
C VAL A 47 -3.52 4.01 31.87
N ASP A 48 -3.04 5.21 32.27
CA ASP A 48 -1.62 5.53 32.27
C ASP A 48 -0.91 4.67 33.33
N GLU A 49 0.17 3.99 32.96
CA GLU A 49 0.97 3.18 33.87
C GLU A 49 1.63 3.99 34.98
N ASP A 50 1.82 5.28 34.76
CA ASP A 50 2.37 6.22 35.76
C ASP A 50 1.32 6.65 36.81
N ASP A 51 0.04 6.40 36.56
CA ASP A 51 -1.06 6.67 37.47
C ASP A 51 -1.27 5.48 38.41
N SER A 52 -0.61 5.51 39.56
CA SER A 52 -0.63 4.42 40.55
C SER A 52 -2.03 4.11 41.09
N ALA A 53 -2.87 5.12 41.28
CA ALA A 53 -4.23 4.94 41.79
C ALA A 53 -5.14 4.25 40.73
N ALA A 54 -5.05 4.69 39.47
CA ALA A 54 -5.79 4.07 38.37
C ALA A 54 -5.31 2.64 38.10
N MET A 55 -4.02 2.38 38.17
CA MET A 55 -3.45 1.03 38.05
C MET A 55 -3.90 0.10 39.16
N ALA A 56 -3.97 0.59 40.42
CA ALA A 56 -4.47 -0.19 41.53
C ALA A 56 -5.94 -0.57 41.37
N MET A 57 -6.78 0.34 40.90
CA MET A 57 -8.19 0.07 40.61
C MET A 57 -8.34 -0.93 39.46
N LEU A 58 -7.56 -0.80 38.41
CA LEU A 58 -7.58 -1.72 37.28
C LEU A 58 -7.18 -3.14 37.71
N LYS A 59 -6.16 -3.26 38.57
CA LYS A 59 -5.69 -4.52 39.11
C LYS A 59 -6.77 -5.22 39.95
N LYS A 60 -7.54 -4.45 40.74
CA LYS A 60 -8.66 -4.97 41.53
C LYS A 60 -9.79 -5.49 40.63
N SER A 61 -9.98 -4.91 39.46
CA SER A 61 -11.02 -5.36 38.50
C SER A 61 -10.67 -6.67 37.81
N GLY A 62 -9.42 -7.14 37.89
CA GLY A 62 -8.93 -8.34 37.20
C GLY A 62 -8.77 -8.20 35.71
N LYS A 63 -8.90 -6.97 35.16
CA LYS A 63 -8.74 -6.69 33.73
C LYS A 63 -7.28 -6.37 33.39
N LYS A 64 -6.88 -6.74 32.17
CA LYS A 64 -5.59 -6.28 31.60
C LYS A 64 -5.68 -4.79 31.24
N ASN A 65 -4.54 -4.10 31.24
CA ASN A 65 -4.45 -2.69 30.84
C ASN A 65 -4.46 -2.53 29.32
N ILE A 66 -5.39 -3.19 28.65
CA ILE A 66 -5.54 -3.18 27.21
C ILE A 66 -7.04 -3.09 26.88
N GLU A 67 -7.40 -2.14 26.04
CA GLU A 67 -8.72 -1.99 25.48
C GLU A 67 -8.62 -2.15 23.97
N LYS A 68 -9.43 -3.02 23.39
CA LYS A 68 -9.55 -3.17 21.94
C LYS A 68 -10.63 -2.25 21.41
N PHE A 69 -10.34 -1.59 20.29
CA PHE A 69 -11.32 -0.72 19.62
C PHE A 69 -11.18 -0.85 18.11
N LYS A 70 -12.27 -0.56 17.42
CA LYS A 70 -12.30 -0.58 15.95
C LYS A 70 -12.25 0.85 15.42
N ILE A 71 -11.48 1.04 14.35
CA ILE A 71 -11.37 2.31 13.65
C ILE A 71 -11.48 2.08 12.15
N ALA A 72 -12.15 3.00 11.44
CA ALA A 72 -12.26 2.92 10.00
C ALA A 72 -10.88 2.94 9.35
N VAL A 73 -10.66 2.07 8.38
CA VAL A 73 -9.36 1.95 7.69
C VAL A 73 -8.92 3.28 7.11
N ILE A 74 -9.82 3.98 6.41
CA ILE A 74 -9.50 5.26 5.76
C ILE A 74 -9.05 6.35 6.74
N ASP A 75 -9.51 6.29 7.99
CA ASP A 75 -9.19 7.29 9.02
C ASP A 75 -7.86 7.01 9.72
N THR A 76 -7.22 5.87 9.45
CA THR A 76 -6.06 5.41 10.21
C THR A 76 -4.79 5.27 9.37
N ILE A 77 -4.88 4.57 8.23
CA ILE A 77 -3.68 4.05 7.55
C ILE A 77 -2.87 5.11 6.82
N PHE A 78 -3.49 6.23 6.44
CA PHE A 78 -2.82 7.28 5.67
C PHE A 78 -2.30 8.45 6.52
N ALA A 79 -2.59 8.46 7.82
CA ALA A 79 -2.19 9.57 8.69
C ALA A 79 -0.67 9.87 8.60
N PRO A 80 -0.25 11.14 8.63
CA PRO A 80 -1.07 12.33 8.80
C PRO A 80 -1.74 12.85 7.51
N LYS A 81 -1.53 12.19 6.37
CA LYS A 81 -2.13 12.55 5.09
C LYS A 81 -3.63 12.26 5.13
N LYS A 82 -4.42 13.21 4.64
CA LYS A 82 -5.87 13.00 4.46
C LYS A 82 -6.12 12.48 3.05
N VAL A 83 -6.61 11.24 2.96
CA VAL A 83 -7.03 10.62 1.71
C VAL A 83 -8.55 10.62 1.69
N THR A 84 -9.13 11.21 0.64
CA THR A 84 -10.58 11.32 0.50
C THR A 84 -11.18 10.05 -0.09
N ARG A 85 -12.49 9.90 0.04
CA ARG A 85 -13.24 8.83 -0.63
C ARG A 85 -12.97 8.84 -2.15
N GLN A 86 -12.97 10.01 -2.77
CA GLN A 86 -12.70 10.18 -4.19
C GLN A 86 -11.30 9.69 -4.57
N ASP A 87 -10.30 9.98 -3.75
CA ASP A 87 -8.93 9.51 -3.97
C ASP A 87 -8.87 7.98 -3.98
N VAL A 88 -9.57 7.33 -3.05
CA VAL A 88 -9.63 5.87 -2.95
C VAL A 88 -10.33 5.26 -4.16
N GLU A 89 -11.44 5.82 -4.58
CA GLU A 89 -12.17 5.38 -5.77
C GLU A 89 -11.33 5.50 -7.05
N ASN A 90 -10.39 6.44 -7.07
CA ASN A 90 -9.49 6.69 -8.19
C ASN A 90 -8.11 6.01 -8.07
N PHE A 91 -7.91 5.15 -7.07
CA PHE A 91 -6.61 4.47 -6.87
C PHE A 91 -6.12 3.75 -8.10
N ARG A 92 -7.02 3.12 -8.84
CA ARG A 92 -6.68 2.35 -10.06
C ARG A 92 -6.10 3.20 -11.18
N PHE A 93 -6.45 4.48 -11.23
CA PHE A 93 -6.06 5.35 -12.33
C PHE A 93 -4.71 6.00 -12.10
N ILE A 94 -3.85 5.99 -13.11
CA ILE A 94 -2.57 6.68 -13.07
C ILE A 94 -2.83 8.19 -13.15
N PRO A 95 -2.34 9.00 -12.20
CA PRO A 95 -2.55 10.45 -12.22
C PRO A 95 -1.99 11.11 -13.48
N GLY A 96 -2.69 12.11 -13.98
CA GLY A 96 -2.28 12.88 -15.16
C GLY A 96 -2.65 12.23 -16.50
N THR A 97 -3.39 11.12 -16.49
CA THR A 97 -3.82 10.44 -17.73
C THR A 97 -5.30 10.65 -18.07
N GLY A 98 -6.00 11.51 -17.30
CA GLY A 98 -7.46 11.72 -17.50
C GLY A 98 -8.27 10.45 -17.27
N ASN A 99 -7.85 9.60 -16.35
CA ASN A 99 -8.47 8.30 -16.05
C ASN A 99 -8.47 7.32 -17.25
N LYS A 100 -7.54 7.50 -18.19
CA LYS A 100 -7.42 6.62 -19.38
C LYS A 100 -6.48 5.45 -19.16
N ALA A 101 -5.52 5.57 -18.22
CA ALA A 101 -4.56 4.52 -17.89
C ALA A 101 -4.70 4.09 -16.44
N GLN A 102 -4.53 2.79 -16.20
CA GLN A 102 -4.62 2.19 -14.88
C GLN A 102 -3.28 1.58 -14.47
N PHE A 103 -3.02 1.55 -13.16
CA PHE A 103 -1.96 0.75 -12.60
C PHE A 103 -2.21 -0.73 -12.88
N ILE A 104 -1.13 -1.47 -13.07
CA ILE A 104 -1.17 -2.93 -13.20
C ILE A 104 -0.86 -3.50 -11.82
N MET A 105 -1.77 -4.26 -11.25
CA MET A 105 -1.63 -4.83 -9.90
C MET A 105 -1.79 -6.34 -9.94
N GLU A 106 -0.83 -7.04 -9.36
CA GLU A 106 -0.82 -8.49 -9.26
C GLU A 106 -0.58 -8.89 -7.80
N ALA A 107 -1.17 -9.98 -7.39
CA ALA A 107 -0.97 -10.53 -6.05
C ALA A 107 -0.96 -12.06 -6.12
N GLY A 108 -0.24 -12.68 -5.22
CA GLY A 108 -0.16 -14.13 -5.17
C GLY A 108 0.59 -14.61 -3.94
N ILE A 109 0.97 -15.87 -3.99
CA ILE A 109 1.70 -16.56 -2.93
C ILE A 109 2.88 -17.27 -3.58
N ILE A 110 4.06 -17.11 -2.98
CA ILE A 110 5.26 -17.82 -3.41
C ILE A 110 5.84 -18.65 -2.27
N THR A 111 6.61 -19.66 -2.66
CA THR A 111 7.42 -20.44 -1.72
C THR A 111 8.88 -20.04 -1.92
N THR A 112 9.53 -19.59 -0.87
CA THR A 112 10.94 -19.18 -0.91
C THR A 112 11.87 -20.40 -0.97
N GLU A 113 13.16 -20.16 -1.25
CA GLU A 113 14.18 -21.22 -1.25
C GLU A 113 14.27 -21.91 0.10
N SER A 114 14.03 -21.23 1.20
CA SER A 114 13.95 -21.78 2.54
C SER A 114 12.62 -22.50 2.85
N LYS A 115 11.77 -22.70 1.83
CA LYS A 115 10.45 -23.35 1.91
C LYS A 115 9.44 -22.63 2.79
N VAL A 116 9.58 -21.33 2.95
CA VAL A 116 8.59 -20.48 3.61
C VAL A 116 7.59 -19.96 2.58
N VAL A 117 6.30 -20.11 2.87
CA VAL A 117 5.22 -19.60 2.03
C VAL A 117 4.90 -18.16 2.43
N ILE A 118 5.02 -17.22 1.49
CA ILE A 118 4.76 -15.81 1.74
C ILE A 118 3.82 -15.21 0.70
N PRO A 119 2.93 -14.28 1.10
CA PRO A 119 2.15 -13.50 0.14
C PRO A 119 3.03 -12.43 -0.50
N VAL A 120 2.79 -12.16 -1.77
CA VAL A 120 3.50 -11.15 -2.55
C VAL A 120 2.51 -10.29 -3.33
N VAL A 121 2.93 -9.08 -3.65
CA VAL A 121 2.17 -8.12 -4.45
C VAL A 121 3.14 -7.31 -5.31
N GLU A 122 2.68 -6.94 -6.49
CA GLU A 122 3.39 -6.00 -7.37
C GLU A 122 2.37 -5.04 -7.96
N CYS A 123 2.68 -3.75 -7.92
CA CYS A 123 1.89 -2.72 -8.56
C CYS A 123 2.82 -1.83 -9.37
N ARG A 124 2.48 -1.57 -10.62
CA ARG A 124 3.36 -0.86 -11.54
C ARG A 124 2.63 0.07 -12.49
N ALA A 125 3.33 1.10 -12.90
CA ALA A 125 2.91 2.06 -13.92
C ALA A 125 4.07 2.26 -14.90
N PRO A 126 3.96 1.78 -16.16
CA PRO A 126 5.02 1.99 -17.15
C PRO A 126 5.12 3.47 -17.54
N TYR A 127 6.32 3.96 -17.77
CA TYR A 127 6.55 5.36 -18.18
C TYR A 127 5.72 5.76 -19.39
N LYS A 128 5.60 4.88 -20.38
CA LYS A 128 4.81 5.15 -21.60
C LYS A 128 3.33 5.40 -21.33
N ALA A 129 2.80 5.00 -20.17
CA ALA A 129 1.41 5.16 -19.84
C ALA A 129 1.07 6.56 -19.31
N PHE A 130 2.04 7.28 -18.74
CA PHE A 130 1.79 8.56 -18.07
C PHE A 130 2.74 9.70 -18.45
N LEU A 131 3.86 9.43 -19.12
CA LEU A 131 4.70 10.49 -19.66
C LEU A 131 4.15 10.97 -21.00
N ASP A 132 4.36 12.25 -21.29
CA ASP A 132 3.91 12.85 -22.54
C ASP A 132 4.78 12.35 -23.72
N THR A 133 4.25 11.36 -24.45
CA THR A 133 4.93 10.74 -25.59
C THR A 133 4.77 11.52 -26.89
N VAL A 134 3.90 12.53 -26.91
CA VAL A 134 3.71 13.41 -28.08
C VAL A 134 4.75 14.54 -28.05
N ALA A 135 4.82 15.28 -26.93
CA ALA A 135 5.75 16.40 -26.77
C ALA A 135 7.21 15.95 -26.55
N TYR A 136 7.43 14.83 -25.85
CA TYR A 136 8.74 14.36 -25.42
C TYR A 136 9.05 12.92 -25.87
N ARG A 137 8.64 12.59 -27.08
CA ARG A 137 8.72 11.21 -27.60
C ARG A 137 10.14 10.63 -27.50
N GLN A 138 11.15 11.38 -27.93
CA GLN A 138 12.52 10.90 -27.99
C GLN A 138 13.08 10.71 -26.57
N GLU A 139 12.79 11.65 -25.68
CA GLU A 139 13.21 11.59 -24.28
C GLU A 139 12.59 10.39 -23.55
N VAL A 140 11.32 10.09 -23.82
CA VAL A 140 10.63 8.92 -23.25
C VAL A 140 11.24 7.62 -23.79
N ILE A 141 11.49 7.55 -25.09
CA ILE A 141 12.13 6.39 -25.72
C ILE A 141 13.52 6.16 -25.10
N ASN A 142 14.30 7.22 -24.97
CA ASN A 142 15.67 7.14 -24.38
C ASN A 142 15.60 6.67 -22.93
N LEU A 143 14.67 7.19 -22.13
CA LEU A 143 14.49 6.79 -20.74
C LEU A 143 14.13 5.31 -20.62
N ILE A 144 13.20 4.82 -21.44
CA ILE A 144 12.79 3.42 -21.45
C ILE A 144 13.97 2.52 -21.85
N ASP A 145 14.70 2.91 -22.90
CA ASP A 145 15.86 2.16 -23.37
C ASP A 145 16.97 2.09 -22.31
N GLU A 146 17.25 3.21 -21.65
CA GLU A 146 18.21 3.28 -20.56
C GLU A 146 17.86 2.34 -19.42
N GLU A 147 16.61 2.36 -18.96
CA GLU A 147 16.15 1.50 -17.86
C GLU A 147 16.19 0.02 -18.25
N GLN A 148 15.67 -0.33 -19.43
CA GLN A 148 15.55 -1.73 -19.86
C GLN A 148 16.90 -2.33 -20.27
N ASN A 149 17.66 -1.65 -21.12
CA ASN A 149 18.80 -2.21 -21.80
C ASN A 149 20.13 -1.91 -21.12
N ASN A 150 20.30 -0.72 -20.51
CA ASN A 150 21.54 -0.34 -19.85
C ASN A 150 21.58 -0.77 -18.39
N PHE A 151 20.45 -0.68 -17.68
CA PHE A 151 20.39 -0.96 -16.24
C PHE A 151 19.58 -2.21 -15.89
N ASN A 152 18.94 -2.86 -16.86
CA ASN A 152 18.07 -4.02 -16.64
C ASN A 152 17.03 -3.77 -15.54
N ARG A 153 16.43 -2.57 -15.55
CA ARG A 153 15.40 -2.14 -14.61
C ARG A 153 14.05 -2.02 -15.30
N TYR A 154 12.99 -2.06 -14.52
CA TYR A 154 11.64 -1.83 -15.02
C TYR A 154 11.48 -0.37 -15.52
N PRO A 155 11.00 -0.16 -16.77
CA PRO A 155 10.85 1.18 -17.33
C PRO A 155 9.55 1.83 -16.85
N GLY A 156 9.48 2.15 -15.59
CA GLY A 156 8.30 2.73 -14.96
C GLY A 156 8.48 2.82 -13.45
N VAL A 157 7.37 3.12 -12.76
CA VAL A 157 7.29 3.17 -11.32
C VAL A 157 6.62 1.89 -10.83
N LYS A 158 7.24 1.18 -9.89
CA LYS A 158 6.64 -0.02 -9.30
C LYS A 158 7.03 -0.22 -7.85
N PHE A 159 6.21 -0.96 -7.12
CA PHE A 159 6.60 -1.56 -5.84
C PHE A 159 6.31 -3.05 -5.84
N GLY A 160 7.04 -3.77 -4.99
CA GLY A 160 6.84 -5.20 -4.80
C GLY A 160 7.47 -6.05 -5.89
N SER A 161 7.25 -7.34 -5.81
CA SER A 161 7.69 -8.33 -6.79
C SER A 161 6.83 -9.59 -6.66
N MET A 162 6.46 -10.17 -7.81
CA MET A 162 5.77 -11.46 -7.85
C MET A 162 6.73 -12.64 -7.76
N ASP A 163 8.03 -12.41 -7.94
CA ASP A 163 9.04 -13.46 -8.00
C ASP A 163 9.77 -13.69 -6.68
N SER A 164 9.80 -12.68 -5.81
CA SER A 164 10.49 -12.73 -4.52
C SER A 164 9.85 -11.82 -3.49
N GLY A 165 10.09 -12.12 -2.22
CA GLY A 165 9.71 -11.24 -1.12
C GLY A 165 10.71 -10.10 -1.00
N ASN A 166 10.36 -8.92 -1.48
CA ASN A 166 11.19 -7.71 -1.37
C ASN A 166 10.62 -6.68 -0.39
N ASN A 167 9.71 -7.11 0.50
CA ASN A 167 9.04 -6.27 1.48
C ASN A 167 8.32 -5.06 0.85
N GLU A 168 7.73 -5.27 -0.32
CA GLU A 168 7.00 -4.25 -1.10
C GLU A 168 7.85 -2.99 -1.40
N ALA A 169 9.16 -3.17 -1.57
CA ALA A 169 10.05 -2.06 -1.88
C ALA A 169 9.70 -1.39 -3.21
N GLY A 170 9.78 -0.07 -3.21
CA GLY A 170 9.55 0.74 -4.41
C GLY A 170 10.86 1.03 -5.15
N ASN A 171 10.81 1.08 -6.48
CA ASN A 171 12.00 1.37 -7.28
C ASN A 171 12.39 2.86 -7.31
N TRP A 172 11.65 3.69 -6.59
CA TRP A 172 11.98 5.10 -6.35
C TRP A 172 12.76 5.34 -5.05
N GLU A 173 12.98 4.30 -4.26
CA GLU A 173 13.66 4.34 -2.95
C GLU A 173 15.18 4.22 -3.09
#